data_874b90d386565b2a4a018f0f52b7c272
#
_entry.id   874b90d386565b2a4a018f0f52b7c272
#
_cell.length_a   1.000
_cell.length_b   1.000
_cell.length_c   1.000
_cell.angle_alpha   90.00
_cell.angle_beta   90.00
_cell.angle_gamma   90.00
#
_symmetry.space_group_name_H-M   'P 1'
#
loop_
_entity.id
_entity.type
_entity.pdbx_description
1 polymer ?
#
loop_
_entity_poly.entity_id
_entity_poly.type
_entity_poly.pdbx_seq_one_letter_code
_entity_poly.pdbx_strand_id
1 'polypeptide(L)'
;MKPIAIDDFCAVRSLANVTFSPEGTSACFTVSQAKNEKNCYESRLYLLKGGRVRALTGGGKESSFCYLDENTVLFAGDREGEKEPSLTSRFYKIALDGGEADLAYTFPIPVSQVFPLKNGDLLVVGSTFPGFEDLYKGDKKLVKAYFDNKKENEDYEVISQLPWWWNGGTYTRGAYESLFYYDAKKKSLTRLTDAGFNVSDVQLAEDQKTVYFSLLDVSVPRPAHFGGQDLYRIDLASRRQELVVKSRPDFVIATYALGKSFLLVMAADGKFGMNTDCDFYKLDYETLAVTPYAVYGEAIGTSVGCDVRHGGGQAFKMDGDVLYFISTRFDGAGLYKLEDGAVSPVLVRDGSVDCFDRKNGKMLLCALWDMKPQELYDETGRRVTHFNDAMLRGKYVAQPDPLNLTVGDHEVHGFILKPMGFEAGKKYPVIFDIHGGPKTVYGPVFYHEMQYWASRGYFVIFCNPTGSDGRSAFMDIRGKYGTVDFDDLMAFCDAALAKYPEMDADNLFETG
;
A
#
# COMPACT_ATOMS: atom_id res chain seq x y z
N MET A 1 33.36 9.05 7.23
CA MET A 1 32.11 8.27 7.22
C MET A 1 32.38 6.91 6.58
N LYS A 2 31.60 5.87 6.92
CA LYS A 2 31.73 4.55 6.28
C LYS A 2 30.77 4.48 5.08
N PRO A 3 31.09 3.69 4.04
CA PRO A 3 30.17 3.45 2.96
C PRO A 3 28.94 2.65 3.43
N ILE A 4 27.83 2.78 2.73
CA ILE A 4 26.69 1.86 2.85
C ILE A 4 27.08 0.54 2.21
N ALA A 5 26.83 -0.57 2.90
CA ALA A 5 27.08 -1.91 2.40
C ALA A 5 25.77 -2.50 1.82
N ILE A 6 25.90 -3.42 0.90
CA ILE A 6 24.72 -4.05 0.27
C ILE A 6 23.87 -4.79 1.33
N ASP A 7 24.50 -5.43 2.32
CA ASP A 7 23.82 -6.16 3.39
C ASP A 7 23.16 -5.25 4.44
N ASP A 8 23.40 -3.93 4.40
CA ASP A 8 22.73 -2.99 5.29
C ASP A 8 21.22 -2.97 5.05
N PHE A 9 20.77 -3.35 3.86
CA PHE A 9 19.36 -3.57 3.55
C PHE A 9 18.70 -4.52 4.57
N CYS A 10 19.38 -5.58 4.98
CA CYS A 10 18.85 -6.52 5.98
C CYS A 10 18.74 -5.94 7.39
N ALA A 11 19.38 -4.79 7.66
CA ALA A 11 19.24 -4.08 8.92
C ALA A 11 18.07 -3.09 8.96
N VAL A 12 17.51 -2.74 7.79
CA VAL A 12 16.36 -1.85 7.68
C VAL A 12 15.15 -2.40 8.42
N ARG A 13 14.45 -1.50 9.10
CA ARG A 13 13.13 -1.74 9.71
C ARG A 13 12.09 -0.99 8.89
N SER A 14 11.23 -1.72 8.20
CA SER A 14 10.10 -1.16 7.47
C SER A 14 8.88 -1.14 8.37
N LEU A 15 8.16 -0.01 8.39
CA LEU A 15 6.99 0.22 9.24
C LEU A 15 5.73 0.24 8.37
N ALA A 16 4.63 -0.33 8.87
CA ALA A 16 3.37 -0.40 8.15
C ALA A 16 2.15 -0.51 9.08
N ASN A 17 0.95 -0.38 8.51
CA ASN A 17 -0.32 -0.67 9.17
C ASN A 17 -0.53 0.09 10.48
N VAL A 18 -0.19 1.38 10.51
CA VAL A 18 -0.40 2.21 11.71
C VAL A 18 -1.89 2.31 12.02
N THR A 19 -2.29 1.93 13.26
CA THR A 19 -3.70 1.92 13.67
C THR A 19 -3.81 2.33 15.14
N PHE A 20 -4.62 3.34 15.41
CA PHE A 20 -4.98 3.74 16.78
C PHE A 20 -5.95 2.75 17.42
N SER A 21 -5.86 2.65 18.74
CA SER A 21 -6.90 1.99 19.54
C SER A 21 -8.25 2.72 19.40
N PRO A 22 -9.39 2.07 19.72
CA PRO A 22 -10.72 2.65 19.56
C PRO A 22 -10.89 4.04 20.22
N GLU A 23 -10.25 4.28 21.37
CA GLU A 23 -10.26 5.56 22.08
C GLU A 23 -9.07 6.47 21.76
N GLY A 24 -8.10 5.99 20.92
CA GLY A 24 -6.91 6.76 20.53
C GLY A 24 -5.91 6.97 21.67
N THR A 25 -5.89 6.10 22.68
CA THR A 25 -4.94 6.17 23.81
C THR A 25 -3.62 5.48 23.49
N SER A 26 -3.62 4.60 22.52
CA SER A 26 -2.45 3.87 22.02
C SER A 26 -2.53 3.66 20.50
N ALA A 27 -1.44 3.21 19.88
CA ALA A 27 -1.43 2.77 18.51
C ALA A 27 -0.58 1.52 18.33
N CYS A 28 -1.03 0.61 17.49
CA CYS A 28 -0.25 -0.53 17.03
C CYS A 28 0.21 -0.33 15.58
N PHE A 29 1.30 -0.96 15.23
CA PHE A 29 1.85 -0.97 13.87
C PHE A 29 2.73 -2.20 13.66
N THR A 30 2.97 -2.57 12.41
CA THR A 30 3.88 -3.65 12.06
C THR A 30 5.28 -3.10 11.82
N VAL A 31 6.31 -3.88 12.23
CA VAL A 31 7.70 -3.64 11.88
C VAL A 31 8.25 -4.90 11.25
N SER A 32 8.71 -4.79 10.00
CA SER A 32 9.25 -5.88 9.21
C SER A 32 10.75 -5.73 9.00
N GLN A 33 11.44 -6.84 8.91
CA GLN A 33 12.88 -6.90 8.64
C GLN A 33 13.20 -8.04 7.69
N ALA A 34 13.97 -7.79 6.64
CA ALA A 34 14.48 -8.82 5.75
C ALA A 34 15.45 -9.77 6.48
N LYS A 35 15.34 -11.08 6.21
CA LYS A 35 16.19 -12.15 6.69
C LYS A 35 16.76 -12.92 5.50
N ASN A 36 17.90 -12.47 5.00
CA ASN A 36 18.51 -13.02 3.81
C ASN A 36 18.76 -14.53 3.92
N GLU A 37 19.29 -14.98 5.04
CA GLU A 37 19.57 -16.42 5.30
C GLU A 37 18.31 -17.30 5.21
N LYS A 38 17.13 -16.73 5.51
CA LYS A 38 15.85 -17.44 5.48
C LYS A 38 15.04 -17.14 4.22
N ASN A 39 15.52 -16.24 3.37
CA ASN A 39 14.81 -15.68 2.22
C ASN A 39 13.36 -15.28 2.55
N CYS A 40 13.19 -14.51 3.62
CA CYS A 40 11.87 -14.05 4.08
C CYS A 40 11.94 -12.71 4.80
N TYR A 41 10.79 -12.11 5.06
CA TYR A 41 10.64 -11.03 6.01
C TYR A 41 10.10 -11.57 7.34
N GLU A 42 10.70 -11.13 8.46
CA GLU A 42 10.10 -11.28 9.78
C GLU A 42 9.37 -10.02 10.14
N SER A 43 8.07 -10.16 10.48
CA SER A 43 7.19 -9.06 10.89
C SER A 43 6.73 -9.25 12.32
N ARG A 44 6.63 -8.15 13.08
CA ARG A 44 6.18 -8.14 14.48
C ARG A 44 5.27 -6.94 14.71
N LEU A 45 4.34 -7.09 15.64
CA LEU A 45 3.54 -5.98 16.14
C LEU A 45 4.30 -5.18 17.18
N TYR A 46 4.22 -3.87 17.08
CA TYR A 46 4.72 -2.91 18.05
C TYR A 46 3.57 -2.06 18.58
N LEU A 47 3.73 -1.61 19.81
CA LEU A 47 2.79 -0.74 20.51
C LEU A 47 3.47 0.59 20.83
N LEU A 48 2.79 1.69 20.49
CA LEU A 48 3.06 3.04 20.99
C LEU A 48 2.00 3.39 22.03
N LYS A 49 2.40 3.57 23.31
CA LYS A 49 1.52 3.97 24.41
C LYS A 49 2.26 4.90 25.38
N GLY A 50 1.67 6.04 25.70
CA GLY A 50 2.29 7.02 26.62
C GLY A 50 3.66 7.53 26.14
N GLY A 51 3.87 7.70 24.83
CA GLY A 51 5.12 8.12 24.23
C GLY A 51 6.24 7.05 24.21
N ARG A 52 5.94 5.82 24.62
CA ARG A 52 6.89 4.71 24.63
C ARG A 52 6.53 3.70 23.53
N VAL A 53 7.56 3.25 22.80
CA VAL A 53 7.45 2.21 21.78
C VAL A 53 8.06 0.92 22.31
N ARG A 54 7.34 -0.19 22.15
CA ARG A 54 7.84 -1.53 22.48
C ARG A 54 7.30 -2.60 21.55
N ALA A 55 8.03 -3.70 21.39
CA ALA A 55 7.49 -4.88 20.72
C ALA A 55 6.32 -5.43 21.56
N LEU A 56 5.22 -5.74 20.89
CA LEU A 56 4.05 -6.40 21.48
C LEU A 56 4.12 -7.90 21.27
N THR A 57 4.65 -8.35 20.11
CA THR A 57 4.79 -9.76 19.75
C THR A 57 6.23 -10.12 19.43
N GLY A 58 6.55 -11.41 19.41
CA GLY A 58 7.92 -11.92 19.16
C GLY A 58 8.02 -13.06 18.16
N GLY A 59 6.91 -13.52 17.55
CA GLY A 59 6.89 -14.70 16.67
C GLY A 59 7.58 -14.49 15.32
N GLY A 60 7.55 -13.28 14.78
CA GLY A 60 8.20 -12.94 13.52
C GLY A 60 7.38 -13.26 12.26
N LYS A 61 6.15 -13.76 12.43
CA LYS A 61 5.21 -14.08 11.34
C LYS A 61 3.85 -13.40 11.53
N GLU A 62 3.83 -12.30 12.27
CA GLU A 62 2.63 -11.52 12.48
C GLU A 62 2.35 -10.65 11.25
N SER A 63 1.12 -10.67 10.78
CA SER A 63 0.71 -9.94 9.58
C SER A 63 -0.42 -8.95 9.86
N SER A 64 -1.63 -9.22 9.44
CA SER A 64 -2.79 -8.35 9.67
C SER A 64 -3.21 -8.36 11.13
N PHE A 65 -3.69 -7.20 11.61
CA PHE A 65 -4.21 -7.09 12.97
C PHE A 65 -5.39 -6.11 13.04
N CYS A 66 -6.19 -6.26 14.08
CA CYS A 66 -7.23 -5.29 14.44
C CYS A 66 -7.39 -5.23 15.97
N TYR A 67 -7.98 -4.16 16.47
CA TYR A 67 -8.36 -4.06 17.88
C TYR A 67 -9.69 -4.79 18.12
N LEU A 68 -9.75 -5.67 19.13
CA LEU A 68 -10.98 -6.24 19.64
C LEU A 68 -11.70 -5.26 20.60
N ASP A 69 -10.90 -4.55 21.38
CA ASP A 69 -11.30 -3.49 22.31
C ASP A 69 -10.11 -2.56 22.57
N GLU A 70 -10.24 -1.61 23.51
CA GLU A 70 -9.18 -0.62 23.81
C GLU A 70 -7.86 -1.26 24.26
N ASN A 71 -7.90 -2.48 24.85
CA ASN A 71 -6.76 -3.10 25.49
C ASN A 71 -6.33 -4.45 24.86
N THR A 72 -7.02 -4.91 23.81
CA THR A 72 -6.79 -6.23 23.22
C THR A 72 -6.66 -6.13 21.70
N VAL A 73 -5.62 -6.71 21.17
CA VAL A 73 -5.37 -6.82 19.70
C VAL A 73 -5.53 -8.27 19.25
N LEU A 74 -6.23 -8.46 18.16
CA LEU A 74 -6.30 -9.70 17.38
C LEU A 74 -5.34 -9.60 16.19
N PHE A 75 -4.54 -10.62 15.93
CA PHE A 75 -3.59 -10.62 14.83
C PHE A 75 -3.45 -12.00 14.18
N ALA A 76 -3.18 -12.02 12.89
CA ALA A 76 -2.82 -13.23 12.15
C ALA A 76 -1.37 -13.61 12.42
N GLY A 77 -1.10 -14.90 12.61
CA GLY A 77 0.26 -15.39 12.85
C GLY A 77 0.36 -16.90 12.68
N ASP A 78 1.60 -17.38 12.48
CA ASP A 78 1.93 -18.80 12.46
C ASP A 78 2.91 -19.10 13.60
N ARG A 79 2.39 -19.64 14.70
CA ARG A 79 3.15 -19.96 15.91
C ARG A 79 3.39 -21.46 16.10
N GLU A 80 2.63 -22.29 15.39
CA GLU A 80 2.68 -23.75 15.58
C GLU A 80 3.60 -24.43 14.56
N GLY A 81 3.88 -23.76 13.44
CA GLY A 81 4.62 -24.33 12.31
C GLY A 81 3.85 -25.48 11.66
N GLU A 82 3.37 -25.32 10.46
CA GLU A 82 2.67 -26.40 9.77
C GLU A 82 3.67 -27.38 9.16
N LYS A 83 3.42 -28.67 9.39
CA LYS A 83 4.23 -29.76 8.81
C LYS A 83 3.73 -30.18 7.42
N GLU A 84 2.50 -29.80 7.07
CA GLU A 84 1.85 -30.11 5.79
C GLU A 84 1.20 -28.85 5.20
N PRO A 85 1.03 -28.77 3.87
CA PRO A 85 0.33 -27.65 3.24
C PRO A 85 -1.08 -27.49 3.81
N SER A 86 -1.43 -26.29 4.22
CA SER A 86 -2.71 -25.98 4.84
C SER A 86 -3.27 -24.67 4.29
N LEU A 87 -4.60 -24.58 4.23
CA LEU A 87 -5.32 -23.35 3.95
C LEU A 87 -5.72 -22.59 5.21
N THR A 88 -5.36 -23.13 6.38
CA THR A 88 -5.83 -22.64 7.68
C THR A 88 -5.22 -21.30 8.05
N SER A 89 -6.04 -20.31 8.39
CA SER A 89 -5.60 -19.08 9.03
C SER A 89 -5.84 -19.13 10.53
N ARG A 90 -4.81 -18.72 11.29
CA ARG A 90 -4.86 -18.65 12.76
C ARG A 90 -4.74 -17.22 13.22
N PHE A 91 -5.65 -16.82 14.09
CA PHE A 91 -5.67 -15.52 14.72
C PHE A 91 -5.48 -15.64 16.22
N TYR A 92 -4.54 -14.87 16.73
CA TYR A 92 -4.18 -14.82 18.14
C TYR A 92 -4.61 -13.50 18.75
N LYS A 93 -5.00 -13.51 20.01
CA LYS A 93 -5.25 -12.28 20.78
C LYS A 93 -4.16 -12.04 21.80
N ILE A 94 -3.83 -10.77 22.02
CA ILE A 94 -2.86 -10.34 23.01
C ILE A 94 -3.34 -9.07 23.71
N ALA A 95 -3.14 -9.01 25.04
CA ALA A 95 -3.41 -7.80 25.80
C ALA A 95 -2.31 -6.74 25.58
N LEU A 96 -2.69 -5.45 25.55
CA LEU A 96 -1.72 -4.36 25.34
C LEU A 96 -0.76 -4.16 26.51
N ASP A 97 -1.05 -4.62 27.70
CA ASP A 97 -0.13 -4.58 28.86
C ASP A 97 0.89 -5.70 28.85
N GLY A 98 0.76 -6.67 27.98
CA GLY A 98 1.70 -7.79 27.76
C GLY A 98 1.11 -9.13 28.11
N GLY A 99 1.98 -10.14 28.19
CA GLY A 99 1.63 -11.54 28.39
C GLY A 99 1.88 -12.37 27.12
N GLU A 100 1.40 -13.61 27.13
CA GLU A 100 1.44 -14.50 25.98
C GLU A 100 0.18 -14.28 25.10
N ALA A 101 0.33 -14.52 23.82
CA ALA A 101 -0.79 -14.48 22.90
C ALA A 101 -1.50 -15.83 22.84
N ASP A 102 -2.80 -15.81 23.06
CA ASP A 102 -3.67 -16.99 22.98
C ASP A 102 -4.25 -17.16 21.59
N LEU A 103 -4.36 -18.40 21.11
CA LEU A 103 -5.12 -18.72 19.91
C LEU A 103 -6.60 -18.40 20.13
N ALA A 104 -7.12 -17.42 19.38
CA ALA A 104 -8.50 -16.96 19.49
C ALA A 104 -9.41 -17.61 18.45
N TYR A 105 -8.98 -17.61 17.19
CA TYR A 105 -9.78 -18.10 16.07
C TYR A 105 -8.92 -18.91 15.09
N THR A 106 -9.56 -19.93 14.48
CA THR A 106 -9.01 -20.74 13.41
C THR A 106 -10.02 -20.80 12.30
N PHE A 107 -9.62 -20.40 11.09
CA PHE A 107 -10.44 -20.44 9.88
C PHE A 107 -9.88 -21.48 8.92
N PRO A 108 -10.73 -22.29 8.28
CA PRO A 108 -10.28 -23.38 7.37
C PRO A 108 -9.90 -22.87 5.97
N ILE A 109 -9.79 -21.56 5.78
CA ILE A 109 -9.42 -20.87 4.54
C ILE A 109 -8.40 -19.77 4.84
N PRO A 110 -7.63 -19.30 3.83
CA PRO A 110 -6.85 -18.08 3.96
C PRO A 110 -7.78 -16.89 4.25
N VAL A 111 -7.41 -16.06 5.23
CA VAL A 111 -8.16 -14.87 5.66
C VAL A 111 -7.26 -13.67 5.53
N SER A 112 -7.73 -12.66 4.81
CA SER A 112 -7.03 -11.40 4.58
C SER A 112 -7.40 -10.31 5.59
N GLN A 113 -8.70 -10.25 6.00
CA GLN A 113 -9.19 -9.23 6.91
C GLN A 113 -10.23 -9.79 7.90
N VAL A 114 -10.24 -9.22 9.10
CA VAL A 114 -11.22 -9.53 10.15
C VAL A 114 -11.73 -8.22 10.77
N PHE A 115 -13.05 -8.11 10.88
CA PHE A 115 -13.73 -6.97 11.51
C PHE A 115 -14.53 -7.49 12.72
N PRO A 116 -14.12 -7.14 13.96
CA PRO A 116 -14.88 -7.50 15.16
C PRO A 116 -16.22 -6.77 15.20
N LEU A 117 -17.27 -7.50 15.55
CA LEU A 117 -18.62 -6.97 15.74
C LEU A 117 -18.94 -6.82 17.23
N LYS A 118 -19.79 -5.84 17.58
CA LYS A 118 -20.17 -5.57 18.99
C LYS A 118 -20.84 -6.73 19.72
N ASN A 119 -21.44 -7.66 18.97
CA ASN A 119 -22.06 -8.87 19.52
C ASN A 119 -21.06 -10.01 19.81
N GLY A 120 -19.77 -9.80 19.53
CA GLY A 120 -18.70 -10.78 19.69
C GLY A 120 -18.47 -11.70 18.48
N ASP A 121 -19.29 -11.59 17.44
CA ASP A 121 -19.07 -12.27 16.16
C ASP A 121 -18.05 -11.51 15.31
N LEU A 122 -17.71 -12.05 14.14
CA LEU A 122 -16.74 -11.42 13.23
C LEU A 122 -17.30 -11.34 11.81
N LEU A 123 -16.93 -10.28 11.12
CA LEU A 123 -16.98 -10.25 9.68
C LEU A 123 -15.58 -10.63 9.16
N VAL A 124 -15.50 -11.49 8.17
CA VAL A 124 -14.25 -12.07 7.67
C VAL A 124 -14.19 -11.94 6.16
N VAL A 125 -13.07 -11.47 5.64
CA VAL A 125 -12.73 -11.54 4.22
C VAL A 125 -11.75 -12.66 4.03
N GLY A 126 -12.08 -13.61 3.17
CA GLY A 126 -11.26 -14.79 2.98
C GLY A 126 -11.39 -15.39 1.58
N SER A 127 -10.40 -16.21 1.24
CA SER A 127 -10.27 -16.72 -0.12
C SER A 127 -11.29 -17.83 -0.44
N THR A 128 -11.83 -17.74 -1.63
CA THR A 128 -12.67 -18.76 -2.28
C THR A 128 -11.94 -19.28 -3.51
N PHE A 129 -12.03 -20.57 -3.76
CA PHE A 129 -11.33 -21.23 -4.87
C PHE A 129 -12.35 -21.85 -5.83
N PRO A 130 -12.29 -21.56 -7.15
CA PRO A 130 -13.17 -22.13 -8.15
C PRO A 130 -13.13 -23.66 -8.15
N GLY A 131 -14.31 -24.28 -8.16
CA GLY A 131 -14.47 -25.73 -8.05
C GLY A 131 -14.33 -26.29 -6.62
N PHE A 132 -13.94 -25.44 -5.66
CA PHE A 132 -13.77 -25.77 -4.25
C PHE A 132 -14.37 -24.69 -3.32
N GLU A 133 -15.48 -24.10 -3.74
CA GLU A 133 -16.09 -22.93 -3.09
C GLU A 133 -16.53 -23.20 -1.64
N ASP A 134 -16.70 -24.46 -1.27
CA ASP A 134 -17.15 -24.89 0.05
C ASP A 134 -16.03 -25.24 1.05
N LEU A 135 -14.76 -24.99 0.69
CA LEU A 135 -13.60 -25.19 1.59
C LEU A 135 -13.75 -24.48 2.94
N TYR A 136 -14.44 -23.32 2.97
CA TYR A 136 -14.72 -22.59 4.21
C TYR A 136 -15.53 -23.36 5.26
N LYS A 137 -16.21 -24.47 4.86
CA LYS A 137 -16.94 -25.36 5.78
C LYS A 137 -16.00 -26.31 6.54
N GLY A 138 -14.72 -26.38 6.18
CA GLY A 138 -13.70 -27.19 6.86
C GLY A 138 -13.80 -28.69 6.63
N ASP A 139 -14.45 -29.14 5.54
CA ASP A 139 -14.52 -30.56 5.19
C ASP A 139 -13.13 -31.08 4.79
N LYS A 140 -12.59 -31.98 5.60
CA LYS A 140 -11.26 -32.59 5.41
C LYS A 140 -11.13 -33.33 4.08
N LYS A 141 -12.22 -33.94 3.56
CA LYS A 141 -12.18 -34.63 2.27
C LYS A 141 -12.06 -33.65 1.13
N LEU A 142 -12.77 -32.51 1.22
CA LEU A 142 -12.70 -31.44 0.23
C LEU A 142 -11.33 -30.76 0.25
N VAL A 143 -10.76 -30.51 1.43
CA VAL A 143 -9.40 -29.96 1.59
C VAL A 143 -8.36 -30.91 0.97
N LYS A 144 -8.48 -32.22 1.23
CA LYS A 144 -7.60 -33.22 0.59
C LYS A 144 -7.75 -33.20 -0.93
N ALA A 145 -8.98 -33.21 -1.43
CA ALA A 145 -9.25 -33.18 -2.88
C ALA A 145 -8.65 -31.91 -3.55
N TYR A 146 -8.69 -30.75 -2.87
CA TYR A 146 -8.05 -29.52 -3.35
C TYR A 146 -6.53 -29.69 -3.51
N PHE A 147 -5.85 -30.24 -2.49
CA PHE A 147 -4.41 -30.44 -2.57
C PHE A 147 -4.00 -31.54 -3.55
N ASP A 148 -4.80 -32.63 -3.64
CA ASP A 148 -4.58 -33.69 -4.63
C ASP A 148 -4.70 -33.10 -6.06
N ASN A 149 -5.76 -32.31 -6.33
CA ASN A 149 -5.94 -31.62 -7.61
C ASN A 149 -4.78 -30.64 -7.91
N LYS A 150 -4.34 -29.86 -6.92
CA LYS A 150 -3.22 -28.95 -7.08
C LYS A 150 -1.91 -29.69 -7.42
N LYS A 151 -1.70 -30.85 -6.82
CA LYS A 151 -0.52 -31.68 -7.08
C LYS A 151 -0.60 -32.36 -8.46
N GLU A 152 -1.78 -32.87 -8.85
CA GLU A 152 -2.00 -33.47 -10.16
C GLU A 152 -1.75 -32.50 -11.31
N ASN A 153 -2.02 -31.22 -11.08
CA ASN A 153 -1.89 -30.15 -12.08
C ASN A 153 -0.65 -29.25 -11.85
N GLU A 154 0.39 -29.73 -11.16
CA GLU A 154 1.54 -28.86 -10.78
C GLU A 154 2.45 -28.47 -11.93
N ASP A 155 2.40 -29.18 -13.05
CA ASP A 155 3.25 -29.02 -14.22
C ASP A 155 2.65 -28.08 -15.31
N TYR A 156 1.41 -27.60 -15.13
CA TYR A 156 0.79 -26.64 -16.02
C TYR A 156 -0.15 -25.67 -15.31
N GLU A 157 -0.44 -24.54 -15.96
CA GLU A 157 -1.39 -23.54 -15.47
C GLU A 157 -2.46 -23.27 -16.52
N VAL A 158 -3.74 -23.29 -16.09
CA VAL A 158 -4.88 -22.93 -16.95
C VAL A 158 -5.16 -21.43 -16.77
N ILE A 159 -4.91 -20.66 -17.81
CA ILE A 159 -5.14 -19.22 -17.83
C ILE A 159 -6.50 -18.94 -18.47
N SER A 160 -7.44 -18.44 -17.68
CA SER A 160 -8.80 -18.13 -18.12
C SER A 160 -9.17 -16.65 -17.93
N GLN A 161 -8.29 -15.85 -17.36
CA GLN A 161 -8.56 -14.44 -17.06
C GLN A 161 -7.32 -13.54 -17.22
N LEU A 162 -7.54 -12.25 -17.37
CA LEU A 162 -6.51 -11.21 -17.37
C LEU A 162 -6.70 -10.30 -16.16
N PRO A 163 -5.60 -9.81 -15.53
CA PRO A 163 -4.21 -10.23 -15.75
C PRO A 163 -3.97 -11.65 -15.26
N TRP A 164 -3.12 -12.39 -15.95
CA TRP A 164 -2.77 -13.79 -15.62
C TRP A 164 -1.59 -13.91 -14.67
N TRP A 165 -0.88 -12.80 -14.46
CA TRP A 165 0.33 -12.72 -13.64
C TRP A 165 0.39 -11.36 -12.92
N TRP A 166 0.93 -11.34 -11.71
CA TRP A 166 1.20 -10.13 -10.94
C TRP A 166 2.68 -10.07 -10.54
N ASN A 167 3.29 -8.89 -10.64
CA ASN A 167 4.64 -8.65 -10.14
C ASN A 167 4.70 -8.92 -8.63
N GLY A 168 5.72 -9.66 -8.20
CA GLY A 168 5.87 -10.09 -6.80
C GLY A 168 4.91 -11.19 -6.36
N GLY A 169 4.04 -11.64 -7.24
CA GLY A 169 3.13 -12.76 -7.03
C GLY A 169 3.43 -13.95 -7.94
N THR A 170 2.39 -14.65 -8.32
CA THR A 170 2.44 -15.77 -9.27
C THR A 170 1.26 -15.66 -10.24
N TYR A 171 0.93 -16.76 -10.91
CA TYR A 171 -0.27 -16.86 -11.72
C TYR A 171 -1.54 -16.58 -10.90
N THR A 172 -2.46 -15.82 -11.52
CA THR A 172 -3.81 -15.61 -10.97
C THR A 172 -4.61 -16.92 -11.16
N ARG A 173 -4.58 -17.78 -10.16
CA ARG A 173 -5.19 -19.12 -10.22
C ARG A 173 -6.70 -19.12 -10.01
N GLY A 174 -7.36 -18.00 -10.28
CA GLY A 174 -8.79 -17.85 -10.14
C GLY A 174 -9.30 -17.78 -8.70
N ALA A 175 -8.41 -17.79 -7.69
CA ALA A 175 -8.82 -17.52 -6.31
C ALA A 175 -9.28 -16.06 -6.18
N TYR A 176 -10.37 -15.85 -5.45
CA TYR A 176 -10.96 -14.54 -5.20
C TYR A 176 -11.43 -14.42 -3.76
N GLU A 177 -11.54 -13.19 -3.28
CA GLU A 177 -11.98 -12.91 -1.92
C GLU A 177 -13.51 -12.92 -1.84
N SER A 178 -14.04 -13.48 -0.76
CA SER A 178 -15.46 -13.49 -0.41
C SER A 178 -15.67 -12.93 1.00
N LEU A 179 -16.87 -12.41 1.24
CA LEU A 179 -17.28 -11.94 2.54
C LEU A 179 -17.99 -13.04 3.31
N PHE A 180 -17.58 -13.25 4.58
CA PHE A 180 -18.14 -14.25 5.47
C PHE A 180 -18.57 -13.62 6.79
N TYR A 181 -19.62 -14.18 7.39
CA TYR A 181 -20.00 -13.96 8.77
C TYR A 181 -19.54 -15.14 9.61
N TYR A 182 -18.81 -14.88 10.69
CA TYR A 182 -18.38 -15.89 11.65
C TYR A 182 -19.19 -15.78 12.92
N ASP A 183 -20.01 -16.79 13.22
CA ASP A 183 -20.74 -16.95 14.47
C ASP A 183 -19.77 -17.51 15.52
N ALA A 184 -19.38 -16.70 16.48
CA ALA A 184 -18.39 -17.07 17.50
C ALA A 184 -18.88 -18.17 18.45
N LYS A 185 -20.19 -18.27 18.68
CA LYS A 185 -20.80 -19.31 19.54
C LYS A 185 -20.82 -20.65 18.85
N LYS A 186 -21.21 -20.68 17.57
CA LYS A 186 -21.24 -21.90 16.74
C LYS A 186 -19.89 -22.28 16.15
N LYS A 187 -18.92 -21.35 16.18
CA LYS A 187 -17.60 -21.50 15.54
C LYS A 187 -17.71 -21.86 14.05
N SER A 188 -18.60 -21.19 13.34
CA SER A 188 -18.90 -21.48 11.94
C SER A 188 -18.90 -20.24 11.08
N LEU A 189 -18.39 -20.38 9.86
CA LEU A 189 -18.47 -19.38 8.79
C LEU A 189 -19.76 -19.57 7.98
N THR A 190 -20.37 -18.47 7.59
CA THR A 190 -21.42 -18.40 6.58
C THR A 190 -20.99 -17.41 5.53
N ARG A 191 -20.93 -17.85 4.24
CA ARG A 191 -20.62 -16.94 3.14
C ARG A 191 -21.78 -15.97 2.91
N LEU A 192 -21.46 -14.69 2.77
CA LEU A 192 -22.42 -13.61 2.57
C LEU A 192 -22.52 -13.18 1.10
N THR A 193 -21.47 -13.34 0.31
CA THR A 193 -21.42 -13.03 -1.12
C THR A 193 -21.44 -14.31 -1.94
N ASP A 194 -22.02 -14.23 -3.12
CA ASP A 194 -22.10 -15.41 -4.01
C ASP A 194 -20.72 -15.82 -4.54
N ALA A 195 -20.58 -17.10 -4.89
CA ALA A 195 -19.42 -17.60 -5.60
C ALA A 195 -19.35 -16.99 -7.01
N GLY A 196 -18.15 -16.70 -7.49
CA GLY A 196 -17.95 -16.04 -8.79
C GLY A 196 -17.82 -14.51 -8.70
N PHE A 197 -17.81 -13.96 -7.48
CA PHE A 197 -17.55 -12.54 -7.24
C PHE A 197 -16.32 -12.36 -6.39
N ASN A 198 -15.47 -11.42 -6.80
CA ASN A 198 -14.33 -10.99 -5.99
C ASN A 198 -14.69 -9.74 -5.19
N VAL A 199 -14.53 -9.83 -3.88
CA VAL A 199 -14.81 -8.75 -2.92
C VAL A 199 -13.52 -7.99 -2.61
N SER A 200 -13.60 -6.66 -2.53
CA SER A 200 -12.51 -5.81 -2.05
C SER A 200 -13.06 -4.60 -1.29
N ASP A 201 -12.18 -3.77 -0.75
CA ASP A 201 -12.49 -2.49 -0.10
C ASP A 201 -13.60 -2.59 0.97
N VAL A 202 -13.58 -3.64 1.78
CA VAL A 202 -14.63 -3.87 2.78
C VAL A 202 -14.54 -2.83 3.89
N GLN A 203 -15.64 -2.13 4.14
CA GLN A 203 -15.77 -1.15 5.21
C GLN A 203 -17.04 -1.41 6.03
N LEU A 204 -16.88 -1.55 7.35
CA LEU A 204 -17.99 -1.69 8.28
C LEU A 204 -18.48 -0.29 8.71
N ALA A 205 -19.76 0.00 8.54
CA ALA A 205 -20.34 1.26 8.97
C ALA A 205 -20.35 1.41 10.50
N GLU A 206 -20.42 2.63 11.00
CA GLU A 206 -20.44 2.92 12.45
C GLU A 206 -21.60 2.26 13.19
N ASP A 207 -22.72 2.03 12.51
CA ASP A 207 -23.89 1.33 13.03
C ASP A 207 -23.61 -0.15 13.36
N GLN A 208 -22.50 -0.69 12.82
CA GLN A 208 -22.10 -2.11 12.95
C GLN A 208 -23.14 -3.11 12.40
N LYS A 209 -24.03 -2.64 11.52
CA LYS A 209 -25.08 -3.43 10.86
C LYS A 209 -24.94 -3.45 9.36
N THR A 210 -24.40 -2.37 8.81
CA THR A 210 -24.21 -2.21 7.36
C THR A 210 -22.75 -2.37 6.99
N VAL A 211 -22.48 -3.19 5.99
CA VAL A 211 -21.15 -3.37 5.42
C VAL A 211 -21.18 -2.92 3.99
N TYR A 212 -20.24 -2.08 3.61
CA TYR A 212 -20.00 -1.67 2.24
C TYR A 212 -18.81 -2.44 1.68
N PHE A 213 -18.83 -2.77 0.42
CA PHE A 213 -17.74 -3.48 -0.26
C PHE A 213 -17.81 -3.26 -1.77
N SER A 214 -16.65 -3.29 -2.39
CA SER A 214 -16.53 -3.34 -3.84
C SER A 214 -16.64 -4.78 -4.34
N LEU A 215 -17.28 -4.99 -5.48
CA LEU A 215 -17.56 -6.32 -6.02
C LEU A 215 -17.27 -6.37 -7.52
N LEU A 216 -16.45 -7.34 -7.90
CA LEU A 216 -16.12 -7.64 -9.29
C LEU A 216 -16.69 -9.02 -9.67
N ASP A 217 -17.51 -9.06 -10.69
CA ASP A 217 -17.98 -10.32 -11.29
C ASP A 217 -16.84 -10.96 -12.09
N VAL A 218 -16.27 -12.04 -11.56
CA VAL A 218 -15.16 -12.76 -12.19
C VAL A 218 -15.63 -13.87 -13.16
N SER A 219 -16.94 -14.13 -13.25
CA SER A 219 -17.53 -15.08 -14.19
C SER A 219 -17.56 -14.54 -15.63
N VAL A 220 -17.50 -13.20 -15.77
CA VAL A 220 -17.52 -12.52 -17.06
C VAL A 220 -16.09 -12.09 -17.42
N PRO A 221 -15.50 -12.61 -18.52
CA PRO A 221 -14.22 -12.11 -19.01
C PRO A 221 -14.31 -10.61 -19.28
N ARG A 222 -13.50 -9.79 -18.59
CA ARG A 222 -13.41 -8.35 -18.82
C ARG A 222 -12.09 -8.02 -19.48
N PRO A 223 -12.07 -7.08 -20.43
CA PRO A 223 -10.81 -6.51 -20.88
C PRO A 223 -10.07 -5.92 -19.67
N ALA A 224 -8.77 -6.20 -19.54
CA ALA A 224 -7.95 -5.85 -18.38
C ALA A 224 -7.97 -4.34 -18.01
N HIS A 225 -8.29 -3.49 -18.95
CA HIS A 225 -8.33 -2.03 -18.79
C HIS A 225 -9.70 -1.46 -18.34
N PHE A 226 -10.70 -2.30 -18.06
CA PHE A 226 -12.01 -1.86 -17.55
C PHE A 226 -12.25 -2.37 -16.12
N GLY A 227 -11.26 -2.21 -15.25
CA GLY A 227 -11.23 -2.75 -13.90
C GLY A 227 -12.17 -2.11 -12.87
N GLY A 228 -13.20 -1.38 -13.28
CA GLY A 228 -14.16 -0.81 -12.35
C GLY A 228 -14.94 -1.89 -11.60
N GLN A 229 -15.05 -1.71 -10.29
CA GLN A 229 -15.82 -2.57 -9.39
C GLN A 229 -17.13 -1.88 -9.04
N ASP A 230 -18.20 -2.64 -8.93
CA ASP A 230 -19.49 -2.13 -8.46
C ASP A 230 -19.47 -1.99 -6.95
N LEU A 231 -20.04 -0.92 -6.41
CA LEU A 231 -20.17 -0.73 -4.97
C LEU A 231 -21.49 -1.33 -4.47
N TYR A 232 -21.37 -2.19 -3.49
CA TYR A 232 -22.50 -2.84 -2.83
C TYR A 232 -22.54 -2.53 -1.33
N ARG A 233 -23.71 -2.73 -0.73
CA ARG A 233 -23.87 -2.83 0.72
C ARG A 233 -24.66 -4.08 1.08
N ILE A 234 -24.44 -4.57 2.30
CA ILE A 234 -25.21 -5.67 2.91
C ILE A 234 -25.64 -5.30 4.32
N ASP A 235 -26.90 -5.52 4.63
CA ASP A 235 -27.40 -5.50 5.99
C ASP A 235 -27.13 -6.85 6.66
N LEU A 236 -26.38 -6.86 7.75
CA LEU A 236 -25.93 -8.08 8.43
C LEU A 236 -27.05 -8.88 9.08
N ALA A 237 -28.17 -8.25 9.45
CA ALA A 237 -29.29 -8.92 10.12
C ALA A 237 -30.16 -9.65 9.09
N SER A 238 -30.56 -8.98 8.02
CA SER A 238 -31.38 -9.54 6.96
C SER A 238 -30.57 -10.31 5.91
N ARG A 239 -29.27 -10.07 5.85
CA ARG A 239 -28.34 -10.53 4.80
C ARG A 239 -28.73 -10.07 3.39
N ARG A 240 -29.51 -9.01 3.31
CA ARG A 240 -29.91 -8.43 2.03
C ARG A 240 -28.76 -7.62 1.46
N GLN A 241 -28.33 -8.05 0.28
CA GLN A 241 -27.33 -7.34 -0.52
C GLN A 241 -28.04 -6.36 -1.47
N GLU A 242 -27.46 -5.17 -1.63
CA GLU A 242 -27.99 -4.11 -2.48
C GLU A 242 -26.86 -3.46 -3.26
N LEU A 243 -27.06 -3.24 -4.57
CA LEU A 243 -26.19 -2.42 -5.41
C LEU A 243 -26.36 -0.95 -5.02
N VAL A 244 -25.25 -0.30 -4.66
CA VAL A 244 -25.21 1.11 -4.27
C VAL A 244 -24.87 1.97 -5.48
N VAL A 245 -23.78 1.65 -6.18
CA VAL A 245 -23.37 2.34 -7.41
C VAL A 245 -22.75 1.33 -8.37
N LYS A 246 -23.17 1.41 -9.62
CA LYS A 246 -22.60 0.62 -10.71
C LYS A 246 -21.46 1.36 -11.38
N SER A 247 -20.33 0.71 -11.52
CA SER A 247 -19.22 1.19 -12.33
C SER A 247 -19.59 1.16 -13.82
N ARG A 248 -19.18 2.19 -14.55
CA ARG A 248 -19.44 2.36 -15.99
C ARG A 248 -18.17 2.84 -16.69
N PRO A 249 -18.06 2.72 -18.02
CA PRO A 249 -16.87 3.21 -18.74
C PRO A 249 -16.57 4.70 -18.53
N ASP A 250 -17.59 5.53 -18.33
CA ASP A 250 -17.49 6.97 -18.03
C ASP A 250 -17.39 7.28 -16.52
N PHE A 251 -17.49 6.26 -15.67
CA PHE A 251 -17.45 6.39 -14.22
C PHE A 251 -16.91 5.11 -13.59
N VAL A 252 -15.58 4.95 -13.65
CA VAL A 252 -14.86 3.78 -13.12
C VAL A 252 -14.55 4.00 -11.65
N ILE A 253 -15.24 3.28 -10.78
CA ILE A 253 -15.02 3.36 -9.34
C ILE A 253 -13.69 2.71 -9.00
N ALA A 254 -12.79 3.47 -8.39
CA ALA A 254 -11.52 2.98 -7.88
C ALA A 254 -11.63 2.54 -6.41
N THR A 255 -12.25 3.38 -5.58
CA THR A 255 -12.48 3.10 -4.15
C THR A 255 -13.51 4.08 -3.57
N TYR A 256 -13.79 3.97 -2.28
CA TYR A 256 -14.73 4.83 -1.57
C TYR A 256 -14.35 4.99 -0.09
N ALA A 257 -14.96 5.96 0.59
CA ALA A 257 -14.77 6.18 2.02
C ALA A 257 -16.10 6.52 2.70
N LEU A 258 -16.37 5.95 3.87
CA LEU A 258 -17.59 6.17 4.64
C LEU A 258 -17.47 7.44 5.48
N GLY A 259 -18.16 8.51 5.06
CA GLY A 259 -18.35 9.73 5.86
C GLY A 259 -19.57 9.62 6.79
N LYS A 260 -19.74 10.61 7.63
CA LYS A 260 -20.87 10.66 8.56
C LYS A 260 -22.20 10.95 7.86
N SER A 261 -22.22 11.92 6.94
CA SER A 261 -23.44 12.37 6.25
C SER A 261 -23.58 11.85 4.83
N PHE A 262 -22.47 11.40 4.22
CA PHE A 262 -22.43 10.89 2.86
C PHE A 262 -21.29 9.88 2.69
N LEU A 263 -21.39 9.04 1.68
CA LEU A 263 -20.32 8.21 1.21
C LEU A 263 -19.53 8.96 0.12
N LEU A 264 -18.22 9.01 0.26
CA LEU A 264 -17.35 9.59 -0.75
C LEU A 264 -16.91 8.50 -1.74
N VAL A 265 -17.18 8.69 -3.03
CA VAL A 265 -16.72 7.80 -4.11
C VAL A 265 -15.55 8.47 -4.82
N MET A 266 -14.48 7.72 -5.05
CA MET A 266 -13.35 8.12 -5.86
C MET A 266 -13.45 7.38 -7.19
N ALA A 267 -13.67 8.12 -8.27
CA ALA A 267 -13.90 7.54 -9.59
C ALA A 267 -13.23 8.35 -10.68
N ALA A 268 -12.88 7.66 -11.76
CA ALA A 268 -12.24 8.24 -12.94
C ALA A 268 -13.08 8.00 -14.21
N ASP A 269 -12.90 8.86 -15.22
CA ASP A 269 -13.38 8.57 -16.57
C ASP A 269 -12.47 7.50 -17.21
N GLY A 270 -13.03 6.31 -17.43
CA GLY A 270 -12.30 5.18 -18.03
C GLY A 270 -11.95 5.36 -19.52
N LYS A 271 -12.39 6.47 -20.14
CA LYS A 271 -12.07 6.81 -21.54
C LYS A 271 -10.58 6.78 -21.84
N PHE A 272 -9.77 7.16 -20.87
CA PHE A 272 -8.33 7.19 -21.01
C PHE A 272 -7.62 5.89 -20.57
N GLY A 273 -8.37 4.87 -20.13
CA GLY A 273 -7.86 3.57 -19.72
C GLY A 273 -7.38 3.56 -18.27
N MET A 274 -6.50 2.60 -17.95
CA MET A 274 -5.87 2.49 -16.64
C MET A 274 -5.01 3.72 -16.34
N ASN A 275 -4.76 3.96 -15.07
CA ASN A 275 -3.92 5.05 -14.56
C ASN A 275 -4.50 6.47 -14.68
N THR A 276 -5.78 6.62 -15.04
CA THR A 276 -6.46 7.91 -14.93
C THR A 276 -6.67 8.24 -13.46
N ASP A 277 -6.33 9.46 -13.05
CA ASP A 277 -6.56 9.93 -11.69
C ASP A 277 -8.04 10.12 -11.40
N CYS A 278 -8.41 9.95 -10.13
CA CYS A 278 -9.80 10.00 -9.70
C CYS A 278 -10.19 11.40 -9.27
N ASP A 279 -11.46 11.72 -9.54
CA ASP A 279 -12.17 12.81 -8.91
C ASP A 279 -13.03 12.32 -7.75
N PHE A 280 -13.53 13.25 -6.96
CA PHE A 280 -14.33 12.95 -5.78
C PHE A 280 -15.81 13.23 -6.03
N TYR A 281 -16.66 12.30 -5.62
CA TYR A 281 -18.12 12.36 -5.75
C TYR A 281 -18.77 12.07 -4.40
N LYS A 282 -19.85 12.80 -4.08
CA LYS A 282 -20.71 12.49 -2.93
C LYS A 282 -21.82 11.53 -3.36
N LEU A 283 -22.04 10.51 -2.55
CA LEU A 283 -23.20 9.64 -2.63
C LEU A 283 -24.04 9.85 -1.37
N ASP A 284 -25.28 10.21 -1.58
CA ASP A 284 -26.28 10.34 -0.53
C ASP A 284 -26.73 8.94 -0.04
N TYR A 285 -26.72 8.72 1.27
CA TYR A 285 -27.02 7.41 1.85
C TYR A 285 -28.46 6.92 1.68
N GLU A 286 -29.42 7.86 1.55
CA GLU A 286 -30.86 7.55 1.44
C GLU A 286 -31.29 7.37 0.00
N THR A 287 -30.94 8.35 -0.84
CA THR A 287 -31.39 8.40 -2.24
C THR A 287 -30.46 7.64 -3.20
N LEU A 288 -29.23 7.31 -2.76
CA LEU A 288 -28.15 6.75 -3.56
C LEU A 288 -27.75 7.64 -4.76
N ALA A 289 -28.12 8.90 -4.73
CA ALA A 289 -27.74 9.86 -5.75
C ALA A 289 -26.25 10.20 -5.65
N VAL A 290 -25.56 10.12 -6.79
CA VAL A 290 -24.15 10.49 -6.92
C VAL A 290 -24.04 11.87 -7.54
N THR A 291 -23.30 12.76 -6.89
CA THR A 291 -23.05 14.12 -7.36
C THR A 291 -21.56 14.45 -7.34
N PRO A 292 -21.02 15.21 -8.32
CA PRO A 292 -19.65 15.70 -8.26
C PRO A 292 -19.40 16.50 -6.97
N TYR A 293 -18.22 16.30 -6.37
CA TYR A 293 -17.85 17.00 -5.14
C TYR A 293 -16.57 17.83 -5.30
N ALA A 294 -15.54 17.27 -5.89
CA ALA A 294 -14.32 17.99 -6.22
C ALA A 294 -13.63 17.34 -7.41
N VAL A 295 -13.20 18.17 -8.36
CA VAL A 295 -12.25 17.77 -9.39
C VAL A 295 -10.86 17.84 -8.79
N TYR A 296 -10.10 16.77 -8.90
CA TYR A 296 -8.78 16.71 -8.26
C TYR A 296 -7.65 16.50 -9.27
N GLY A 297 -7.74 15.48 -10.11
CA GLY A 297 -6.83 15.25 -11.22
C GLY A 297 -5.39 14.93 -10.82
N GLU A 298 -5.16 14.48 -9.56
CA GLU A 298 -3.87 14.12 -9.02
C GLU A 298 -3.94 12.75 -8.35
N ALA A 299 -2.79 12.09 -8.17
CA ALA A 299 -2.72 10.77 -7.57
C ALA A 299 -3.20 10.75 -6.11
N ILE A 300 -3.99 9.73 -5.74
CA ILE A 300 -4.37 9.40 -4.38
C ILE A 300 -3.50 8.23 -3.91
N GLY A 301 -2.77 8.43 -2.81
CA GLY A 301 -1.75 7.52 -2.33
C GLY A 301 -0.34 7.98 -2.63
N THR A 302 0.65 7.15 -2.30
CA THR A 302 2.05 7.41 -2.63
C THR A 302 2.48 6.57 -3.84
N SER A 303 3.03 7.24 -4.84
CA SER A 303 3.69 6.65 -6.01
C SER A 303 5.21 6.82 -5.93
N VAL A 304 5.73 7.37 -4.82
CA VAL A 304 7.17 7.57 -4.63
C VAL A 304 7.86 6.23 -4.51
N GLY A 305 8.77 5.91 -5.44
CA GLY A 305 9.58 4.70 -5.45
C GLY A 305 10.47 4.59 -4.23
N CYS A 306 10.59 3.39 -3.67
CA CYS A 306 11.47 3.12 -2.53
C CYS A 306 11.72 1.62 -2.41
N ASP A 307 12.98 1.23 -2.25
CA ASP A 307 13.40 -0.18 -2.07
C ASP A 307 13.41 -0.63 -0.60
N VAL A 308 13.29 0.30 0.37
CA VAL A 308 13.29 -0.03 1.81
C VAL A 308 11.89 -0.07 2.42
N ARG A 309 10.85 0.00 1.62
CA ARG A 309 9.45 -0.15 2.03
C ARG A 309 9.02 -1.61 1.96
N HIS A 310 8.41 -2.11 3.03
CA HIS A 310 7.76 -3.42 3.05
C HIS A 310 6.43 -3.34 3.79
N GLY A 311 5.36 -3.73 3.11
CA GLY A 311 4.00 -3.54 3.59
C GLY A 311 3.43 -2.17 3.24
N GLY A 312 2.20 -1.95 3.62
CA GLY A 312 1.45 -0.74 3.33
C GLY A 312 0.64 -0.28 4.52
N GLY A 313 -0.45 0.41 4.26
CA GLY A 313 -1.38 0.87 5.28
C GLY A 313 -2.42 1.79 4.67
N GLN A 314 -3.20 2.44 5.51
CA GLN A 314 -4.28 3.30 5.10
C GLN A 314 -3.74 4.56 4.43
N ALA A 315 -4.14 4.79 3.17
CA ALA A 315 -3.77 5.98 2.40
C ALA A 315 -4.80 7.10 2.51
N PHE A 316 -6.02 6.81 2.96
CA PHE A 316 -7.09 7.78 3.14
C PHE A 316 -8.02 7.37 4.28
N LYS A 317 -8.64 8.36 4.96
CA LYS A 317 -9.56 8.15 6.07
C LYS A 317 -10.51 9.31 6.23
N MET A 318 -11.80 9.01 6.42
CA MET A 318 -12.78 10.01 6.85
C MET A 318 -12.68 10.27 8.35
N ASP A 319 -12.82 11.54 8.74
CA ASP A 319 -13.03 12.00 10.12
C ASP A 319 -14.27 12.93 10.10
N GLY A 320 -15.42 12.39 10.47
CA GLY A 320 -16.71 13.00 10.13
C GLY A 320 -16.96 13.02 8.63
N ASP A 321 -17.07 14.20 8.05
CA ASP A 321 -17.25 14.42 6.60
C ASP A 321 -16.01 15.03 5.93
N VAL A 322 -14.90 15.04 6.60
CA VAL A 322 -13.59 15.47 6.07
C VAL A 322 -12.77 14.25 5.68
N LEU A 323 -12.36 14.16 4.41
CA LEU A 323 -11.40 13.15 3.98
C LEU A 323 -9.98 13.64 4.25
N TYR A 324 -9.20 12.84 4.97
CA TYR A 324 -7.74 12.95 5.01
C TYR A 324 -7.16 11.92 4.07
N PHE A 325 -6.19 12.31 3.25
CA PHE A 325 -5.61 11.39 2.26
C PHE A 325 -4.17 11.76 1.90
N ILE A 326 -3.41 10.74 1.54
CA ILE A 326 -2.07 10.90 0.96
C ILE A 326 -2.24 11.21 -0.51
N SER A 327 -1.43 12.11 -1.02
CA SER A 327 -1.37 12.41 -2.45
C SER A 327 0.08 12.63 -2.87
N THR A 328 0.44 12.02 -3.99
CA THR A 328 1.70 12.28 -4.69
C THR A 328 1.57 13.55 -5.51
N ARG A 329 2.53 14.48 -5.35
CA ARG A 329 2.67 15.68 -6.17
C ARG A 329 4.12 15.89 -6.53
N PHE A 330 4.41 16.00 -7.83
CA PHE A 330 5.76 16.11 -8.37
C PHE A 330 6.68 14.97 -7.91
N ASP A 331 7.55 15.23 -6.96
CA ASP A 331 8.61 14.34 -6.47
C ASP A 331 8.43 13.89 -5.02
N GLY A 332 7.24 14.09 -4.44
CA GLY A 332 6.94 13.74 -3.07
C GLY A 332 5.50 13.34 -2.80
N ALA A 333 5.26 12.70 -1.66
CA ALA A 333 3.91 12.38 -1.21
C ALA A 333 3.64 13.00 0.17
N GLY A 334 2.61 13.85 0.21
CA GLY A 334 2.17 14.56 1.41
C GLY A 334 0.79 14.11 1.88
N LEU A 335 0.40 14.58 3.07
CA LEU A 335 -0.94 14.43 3.60
C LEU A 335 -1.78 15.68 3.31
N TYR A 336 -2.97 15.45 2.75
CA TYR A 336 -3.95 16.47 2.38
C TYR A 336 -5.29 16.18 3.04
N LYS A 337 -6.18 17.15 3.01
CA LYS A 337 -7.61 16.96 3.35
C LYS A 337 -8.50 17.53 2.25
N LEU A 338 -9.66 16.89 2.08
CA LEU A 338 -10.79 17.38 1.30
C LEU A 338 -11.92 17.73 2.25
N GLU A 339 -12.31 19.01 2.27
CA GLU A 339 -13.35 19.56 3.09
C GLU A 339 -14.13 20.59 2.27
N ASP A 340 -15.45 20.53 2.30
CA ASP A 340 -16.34 21.44 1.55
C ASP A 340 -16.00 21.60 0.05
N GLY A 341 -15.56 20.48 -0.58
CA GLY A 341 -15.21 20.44 -2.01
C GLY A 341 -13.82 21.03 -2.32
N ALA A 342 -13.05 21.43 -1.33
CA ALA A 342 -11.71 22.00 -1.50
C ALA A 342 -10.63 21.08 -0.91
N VAL A 343 -9.57 20.84 -1.69
CA VAL A 343 -8.37 20.13 -1.23
C VAL A 343 -7.36 21.11 -0.67
N SER A 344 -6.83 20.83 0.51
CA SER A 344 -5.79 21.63 1.16
C SER A 344 -4.72 20.76 1.82
N PRO A 345 -3.46 21.24 1.90
CA PRO A 345 -2.39 20.51 2.57
C PRO A 345 -2.62 20.45 4.09
N VAL A 346 -2.26 19.31 4.70
CA VAL A 346 -2.23 19.10 6.15
C VAL A 346 -0.80 19.04 6.63
N LEU A 347 0.00 18.16 6.04
CA LEU A 347 1.42 18.01 6.35
C LEU A 347 2.17 17.58 5.08
N VAL A 348 2.89 18.52 4.51
CA VAL A 348 3.65 18.34 3.27
C VAL A 348 5.09 18.77 3.53
N ARG A 349 6.03 17.89 3.18
CA ARG A 349 7.47 18.13 3.21
C ARG A 349 8.18 17.16 2.27
N ASP A 350 9.45 17.43 2.00
CA ASP A 350 10.27 16.58 1.13
C ASP A 350 10.29 15.13 1.61
N GLY A 351 10.06 14.20 0.70
CA GLY A 351 9.97 12.78 0.96
C GLY A 351 8.59 12.17 0.70
N SER A 352 8.24 11.12 1.43
CA SER A 352 6.99 10.39 1.22
C SER A 352 6.30 10.05 2.53
N VAL A 353 5.02 10.40 2.64
CA VAL A 353 4.09 9.78 3.59
C VAL A 353 3.56 8.50 2.96
N ASP A 354 3.71 7.36 3.64
CA ASP A 354 3.38 6.05 3.09
C ASP A 354 2.06 5.48 3.61
N CYS A 355 1.75 5.73 4.86
CA CYS A 355 0.45 5.44 5.47
C CYS A 355 0.24 6.29 6.72
N PHE A 356 -0.98 6.39 7.19
CA PHE A 356 -1.30 7.11 8.41
C PHE A 356 -2.54 6.54 9.09
N ASP A 357 -2.73 6.93 10.35
CA ASP A 357 -4.02 6.83 11.01
C ASP A 357 -4.32 8.10 11.79
N ARG A 358 -5.62 8.39 11.96
CA ARG A 358 -6.14 9.55 12.66
C ARG A 358 -7.26 9.13 13.63
N LYS A 359 -7.20 9.61 14.86
CA LYS A 359 -8.23 9.35 15.89
C LYS A 359 -8.27 10.49 16.91
N ASN A 360 -9.46 11.04 17.17
CA ASN A 360 -9.69 12.09 18.16
C ASN A 360 -8.71 13.28 18.06
N GLY A 361 -8.48 13.76 16.83
CA GLY A 361 -7.57 14.87 16.55
C GLY A 361 -6.09 14.51 16.53
N LYS A 362 -5.67 13.37 17.06
CA LYS A 362 -4.30 12.87 16.97
C LYS A 362 -4.05 12.21 15.62
N MET A 363 -2.80 12.20 15.18
CA MET A 363 -2.37 11.56 13.95
C MET A 363 -1.03 10.89 14.12
N LEU A 364 -0.84 9.77 13.44
CA LEU A 364 0.45 9.12 13.27
C LEU A 364 0.65 8.83 11.79
N LEU A 365 1.80 9.25 11.28
CA LEU A 365 2.21 9.04 9.91
C LEU A 365 3.42 8.13 9.87
N CYS A 366 3.43 7.16 8.97
CA CYS A 366 4.62 6.43 8.58
C CYS A 366 5.20 7.13 7.36
N ALA A 367 6.44 7.57 7.42
CA ALA A 367 7.02 8.39 6.36
C ALA A 367 8.52 8.16 6.15
N LEU A 368 8.97 8.43 4.92
CA LEU A 368 10.35 8.47 4.48
C LEU A 368 10.80 9.93 4.41
N TRP A 369 11.25 10.48 5.52
CA TRP A 369 11.71 11.86 5.62
C TRP A 369 13.19 11.95 6.06
N ASP A 370 13.82 13.09 5.79
CA ASP A 370 15.18 13.40 6.21
C ASP A 370 16.24 12.38 5.73
N MET A 371 16.05 11.82 4.52
CA MET A 371 16.91 10.78 3.93
C MET A 371 17.11 9.58 4.87
N LYS A 372 16.03 9.13 5.47
CA LYS A 372 15.99 7.94 6.34
C LYS A 372 14.96 6.94 5.84
N PRO A 373 15.16 5.63 6.11
CA PRO A 373 14.07 4.67 6.00
C PRO A 373 12.90 5.06 6.92
N GLN A 374 11.76 4.40 6.73
CA GLN A 374 10.52 4.70 7.42
C GLN A 374 10.67 4.84 8.93
N GLU A 375 10.03 5.90 9.45
CA GLU A 375 9.80 6.13 10.89
C GLU A 375 8.38 6.64 11.10
N LEU A 376 7.88 6.61 12.35
CA LEU A 376 6.62 7.26 12.69
C LEU A 376 6.83 8.72 13.09
N TYR A 377 5.86 9.54 12.69
CA TYR A 377 5.80 10.97 13.00
C TYR A 377 4.41 11.32 13.53
N ASP A 378 4.33 12.31 14.43
CA ASP A 378 3.06 12.83 14.93
C ASP A 378 2.48 13.91 13.97
N GLU A 379 1.31 14.44 14.31
CA GLU A 379 0.60 15.47 13.54
C GLU A 379 1.37 16.78 13.34
N THR A 380 2.41 17.01 14.11
CA THR A 380 3.31 18.19 13.97
C THR A 380 4.50 17.91 13.07
N GLY A 381 4.64 16.65 12.59
CA GLY A 381 5.82 16.20 11.84
C GLY A 381 7.03 15.86 12.71
N ARG A 382 6.86 15.78 14.05
CA ARG A 382 7.93 15.38 14.95
C ARG A 382 8.06 13.86 14.93
N ARG A 383 9.30 13.38 14.80
CA ARG A 383 9.61 11.94 14.79
C ARG A 383 9.34 11.29 16.14
N VAL A 384 8.62 10.19 16.12
CA VAL A 384 8.19 9.42 17.30
C VAL A 384 9.02 8.13 17.49
N THR A 385 9.54 7.56 16.39
CA THR A 385 10.34 6.32 16.42
C THR A 385 11.77 6.53 15.91
N HIS A 386 12.67 5.58 16.23
CA HIS A 386 14.10 5.66 15.92
C HIS A 386 14.66 4.29 15.52
N PHE A 387 13.88 3.51 14.76
CA PHE A 387 14.24 2.13 14.40
C PHE A 387 15.48 2.03 13.52
N ASN A 388 15.67 3.01 12.64
CA ASN A 388 16.69 2.98 11.60
C ASN A 388 17.96 3.82 11.92
N ASP A 389 17.97 4.56 13.02
CA ASP A 389 19.12 5.41 13.39
C ASP A 389 20.42 4.62 13.58
N ALA A 390 20.34 3.41 14.13
CA ALA A 390 21.51 2.57 14.37
C ALA A 390 22.17 2.09 13.06
N MET A 391 21.37 1.77 12.05
CA MET A 391 21.84 1.34 10.73
C MET A 391 22.58 2.46 10.00
N LEU A 392 22.12 3.71 10.11
CA LEU A 392 22.70 4.85 9.43
C LEU A 392 23.89 5.48 10.19
N ARG A 393 24.13 5.09 11.45
CA ARG A 393 25.13 5.73 12.31
C ARG A 393 26.55 5.66 11.73
N GLY A 394 27.12 6.84 11.46
CA GLY A 394 28.48 6.96 10.95
C GLY A 394 28.65 6.60 9.47
N LYS A 395 27.56 6.35 8.76
CA LYS A 395 27.58 6.09 7.32
C LYS A 395 27.43 7.35 6.51
N TYR A 396 27.91 7.28 5.28
CA TYR A 396 27.67 8.31 4.28
C TYR A 396 26.26 8.12 3.71
N VAL A 397 25.42 9.12 3.87
CA VAL A 397 24.12 9.21 3.20
C VAL A 397 24.16 10.40 2.28
N ALA A 398 24.20 10.14 0.98
CA ALA A 398 24.22 11.19 -0.04
C ALA A 398 22.91 11.98 0.02
N GLN A 399 23.04 13.32 0.02
CA GLN A 399 21.87 14.20 0.00
C GLN A 399 21.50 14.49 -1.45
N PRO A 400 20.23 14.47 -1.82
CA PRO A 400 19.78 14.78 -3.17
C PRO A 400 19.98 16.28 -3.45
N ASP A 401 20.72 16.57 -4.52
CA ASP A 401 20.87 17.93 -5.05
C ASP A 401 19.86 18.09 -6.20
N PRO A 402 18.82 18.92 -6.05
CA PRO A 402 17.77 19.04 -7.05
C PRO A 402 18.29 19.65 -8.34
N LEU A 403 17.82 19.12 -9.46
CA LEU A 403 18.01 19.63 -10.80
C LEU A 403 16.67 19.61 -11.53
N ASN A 404 16.05 20.77 -11.65
CA ASN A 404 14.81 20.94 -12.39
C ASN A 404 15.09 21.71 -13.66
N LEU A 405 14.51 21.26 -14.76
CA LEU A 405 14.67 21.90 -16.06
C LEU A 405 13.34 21.97 -16.80
N THR A 406 13.25 22.93 -17.74
CA THR A 406 12.13 23.04 -18.65
C THR A 406 12.51 22.36 -19.97
N VAL A 407 11.71 21.39 -20.41
CA VAL A 407 11.85 20.72 -21.70
C VAL A 407 10.61 21.05 -22.53
N GLY A 408 10.77 21.81 -23.61
CA GLY A 408 9.64 22.31 -24.37
C GLY A 408 8.74 23.20 -23.52
N ASP A 409 7.54 22.74 -23.19
CA ASP A 409 6.51 23.48 -22.44
C ASP A 409 6.24 22.91 -21.04
N HIS A 410 7.03 21.94 -20.58
CA HIS A 410 6.84 21.31 -19.28
C HIS A 410 8.13 21.24 -18.45
N GLU A 411 7.97 20.95 -17.15
CA GLU A 411 9.08 20.82 -16.21
C GLU A 411 9.43 19.35 -15.98
N VAL A 412 10.73 19.05 -15.94
CA VAL A 412 11.30 17.77 -15.54
C VAL A 412 12.03 17.97 -14.22
N HIS A 413 11.56 17.29 -13.19
CA HIS A 413 12.17 17.32 -11.84
C HIS A 413 13.11 16.13 -11.69
N GLY A 414 14.27 16.36 -11.10
CA GLY A 414 15.21 15.28 -10.82
C GLY A 414 16.26 15.66 -9.79
N PHE A 415 17.13 14.71 -9.51
CA PHE A 415 18.09 14.80 -8.41
C PHE A 415 19.44 14.19 -8.79
N ILE A 416 20.46 14.65 -8.11
CA ILE A 416 21.84 14.19 -8.25
C ILE A 416 22.36 13.81 -6.86
N LEU A 417 22.79 12.57 -6.68
CA LEU A 417 23.54 12.13 -5.49
C LEU A 417 25.04 12.18 -5.80
N LYS A 418 25.81 12.87 -4.97
CA LYS A 418 27.26 12.94 -5.11
C LYS A 418 27.94 11.68 -4.57
N PRO A 419 29.08 11.27 -5.14
CA PRO A 419 29.87 10.18 -4.60
C PRO A 419 30.44 10.49 -3.22
N MET A 420 30.62 9.46 -2.39
CA MET A 420 31.33 9.59 -1.13
C MET A 420 32.78 10.08 -1.37
N GLY A 421 33.19 11.10 -0.64
CA GLY A 421 34.52 11.68 -0.82
C GLY A 421 34.67 12.49 -2.11
N PHE A 422 33.58 13.11 -2.56
CA PHE A 422 33.59 13.99 -3.74
C PHE A 422 34.66 15.09 -3.59
N GLU A 423 35.48 15.25 -4.64
CA GLU A 423 36.50 16.27 -4.77
C GLU A 423 36.32 16.99 -6.12
N ALA A 424 36.24 18.31 -6.09
CA ALA A 424 36.10 19.11 -7.30
C ALA A 424 37.30 18.88 -8.25
N GLY A 425 37.00 18.78 -9.55
CA GLY A 425 37.99 18.56 -10.61
C GLY A 425 38.41 17.09 -10.82
N LYS A 426 37.92 16.14 -9.99
CA LYS A 426 38.16 14.72 -10.18
C LYS A 426 36.98 14.08 -10.94
N LYS A 427 37.27 13.21 -11.89
CA LYS A 427 36.24 12.48 -12.64
C LYS A 427 35.68 11.28 -11.87
N TYR A 428 34.37 11.09 -11.96
CA TYR A 428 33.64 9.99 -11.33
C TYR A 428 32.65 9.37 -12.33
N PRO A 429 32.52 8.04 -12.32
CA PRO A 429 31.50 7.37 -13.14
C PRO A 429 30.08 7.76 -12.69
N VAL A 430 29.12 7.62 -13.59
CA VAL A 430 27.73 8.04 -13.40
C VAL A 430 26.80 6.85 -13.57
N ILE A 431 25.83 6.70 -12.70
CA ILE A 431 24.69 5.80 -12.88
C ILE A 431 23.44 6.66 -13.06
N PHE A 432 22.75 6.49 -14.19
CA PHE A 432 21.45 7.08 -14.45
C PHE A 432 20.38 6.03 -14.15
N ASP A 433 19.61 6.23 -13.09
CA ASP A 433 18.54 5.35 -12.66
C ASP A 433 17.21 5.86 -13.23
N ILE A 434 16.51 5.04 -14.02
CA ILE A 434 15.32 5.39 -14.77
C ILE A 434 14.16 4.56 -14.25
N HIS A 435 13.16 5.21 -13.60
CA HIS A 435 12.00 4.48 -13.12
C HIS A 435 11.05 4.04 -14.23
N GLY A 436 10.38 2.91 -13.99
CA GLY A 436 9.32 2.41 -14.85
C GLY A 436 7.92 2.86 -14.42
N GLY A 437 6.92 2.25 -15.03
CA GLY A 437 5.54 2.46 -14.64
C GLY A 437 4.60 2.78 -15.78
N PRO A 438 4.63 3.92 -16.45
CA PRO A 438 5.37 5.17 -16.25
C PRO A 438 4.95 5.94 -15.00
N LYS A 439 3.73 5.69 -14.47
CA LYS A 439 3.10 6.39 -13.35
C LYS A 439 3.75 5.98 -12.02
N THR A 440 5.01 6.34 -11.84
CA THR A 440 5.84 6.24 -10.64
C THR A 440 6.55 7.59 -10.45
N VAL A 441 7.17 7.81 -9.31
CA VAL A 441 7.90 9.03 -9.00
C VAL A 441 9.17 8.67 -8.25
N TYR A 442 10.30 9.22 -8.65
CA TYR A 442 11.47 9.32 -7.80
C TYR A 442 11.46 10.63 -7.02
N GLY A 443 11.82 10.56 -5.74
CA GLY A 443 11.83 11.71 -4.85
C GLY A 443 13.01 11.72 -3.89
N PRO A 444 13.11 12.76 -3.05
CA PRO A 444 14.18 12.91 -2.05
C PRO A 444 13.95 11.98 -0.85
N VAL A 445 13.95 10.67 -1.09
CA VAL A 445 13.79 9.60 -0.09
C VAL A 445 15.06 8.76 0.01
N PHE A 446 15.22 8.08 1.14
CA PHE A 446 16.29 7.09 1.27
C PHE A 446 15.98 5.89 0.36
N TYR A 447 16.79 5.71 -0.66
CA TYR A 447 16.77 4.58 -1.58
C TYR A 447 18.08 3.81 -1.40
N HIS A 448 18.03 2.60 -0.84
CA HIS A 448 19.24 1.89 -0.40
C HIS A 448 20.21 1.63 -1.56
N GLU A 449 19.71 1.19 -2.69
CA GLU A 449 20.52 0.89 -3.88
C GLU A 449 21.26 2.14 -4.40
N MET A 450 20.55 3.26 -4.54
CA MET A 450 21.16 4.53 -4.96
C MET A 450 22.19 5.02 -3.94
N GLN A 451 21.92 4.87 -2.65
CA GLN A 451 22.85 5.22 -1.57
C GLN A 451 24.08 4.30 -1.58
N TYR A 452 23.89 3.02 -1.89
CA TYR A 452 24.99 2.08 -2.06
C TYR A 452 25.92 2.53 -3.19
N TRP A 453 25.42 2.85 -4.39
CA TRP A 453 26.22 3.32 -5.52
C TRP A 453 26.96 4.62 -5.22
N ALA A 454 26.25 5.62 -4.66
CA ALA A 454 26.87 6.87 -4.25
C ALA A 454 28.01 6.66 -3.24
N SER A 455 27.85 5.73 -2.29
CA SER A 455 28.88 5.40 -1.31
C SER A 455 30.07 4.63 -1.92
N ARG A 456 29.94 4.08 -3.14
CA ARG A 456 30.97 3.39 -3.90
C ARG A 456 31.71 4.29 -4.90
N GLY A 457 31.40 5.58 -4.91
CA GLY A 457 32.13 6.53 -5.74
C GLY A 457 31.45 6.88 -7.06
N TYR A 458 30.19 6.55 -7.23
CA TYR A 458 29.41 6.97 -8.39
C TYR A 458 28.61 8.23 -8.12
N PHE A 459 28.49 9.12 -9.11
CA PHE A 459 27.32 9.96 -9.17
C PHE A 459 26.10 9.09 -9.48
N VAL A 460 24.97 9.36 -8.83
CA VAL A 460 23.69 8.76 -9.19
C VAL A 460 22.75 9.87 -9.58
N ILE A 461 22.20 9.82 -10.78
CA ILE A 461 21.26 10.79 -11.30
C ILE A 461 19.93 10.09 -11.59
N PHE A 462 18.82 10.76 -11.33
CA PHE A 462 17.48 10.25 -11.58
C PHE A 462 16.49 11.40 -11.72
N CYS A 463 15.44 11.22 -12.53
CA CYS A 463 14.42 12.25 -12.75
C CYS A 463 13.05 11.64 -13.01
N ASN A 464 12.05 12.51 -13.07
CA ASN A 464 10.66 12.19 -13.36
C ASN A 464 10.30 12.72 -14.76
N PRO A 465 10.43 11.90 -15.82
CA PRO A 465 10.08 12.29 -17.17
C PRO A 465 8.55 12.42 -17.35
N THR A 466 8.12 12.90 -18.51
CA THR A 466 6.71 12.90 -18.92
C THR A 466 6.10 11.51 -18.75
N GLY A 467 4.95 11.44 -18.11
CA GLY A 467 4.29 10.18 -17.73
C GLY A 467 4.47 9.80 -16.27
N SER A 468 5.39 10.44 -15.54
CA SER A 468 5.50 10.27 -14.08
C SER A 468 4.24 10.77 -13.37
N ASP A 469 3.95 10.18 -12.22
CA ASP A 469 2.80 10.52 -11.38
C ASP A 469 2.94 11.91 -10.71
N GLY A 470 1.87 12.35 -10.03
CA GLY A 470 1.88 13.58 -9.26
C GLY A 470 1.88 14.86 -10.09
N ARG A 471 1.55 14.76 -11.37
CA ARG A 471 1.37 15.89 -12.27
C ARG A 471 0.17 15.64 -13.16
N SER A 472 -0.66 16.67 -13.38
CA SER A 472 -1.81 16.59 -14.31
C SER A 472 -1.40 16.20 -15.75
N ALA A 473 -0.14 16.41 -16.10
CA ALA A 473 0.43 16.11 -17.43
C ALA A 473 0.87 14.65 -17.62
N PHE A 474 0.66 13.73 -16.65
CA PHE A 474 1.08 12.34 -16.82
C PHE A 474 0.45 11.66 -18.06
N MET A 475 -0.73 12.12 -18.49
CA MET A 475 -1.41 11.61 -19.68
C MET A 475 -0.75 11.99 -21.00
N ASP A 476 0.18 12.94 -21.00
CA ASP A 476 0.86 13.41 -22.21
C ASP A 476 1.75 12.35 -22.86
N ILE A 477 2.15 11.34 -22.09
CA ILE A 477 2.87 10.17 -22.59
C ILE A 477 1.99 9.24 -23.42
N ARG A 478 0.65 9.33 -23.30
CA ARG A 478 -0.26 8.40 -23.95
C ARG A 478 -0.09 8.42 -25.48
N GLY A 479 0.22 7.26 -26.06
CA GLY A 479 0.52 7.11 -27.50
C GLY A 479 1.87 7.68 -27.93
N LYS A 480 2.70 8.16 -26.98
CA LYS A 480 4.02 8.75 -27.24
C LYS A 480 5.13 8.08 -26.41
N TYR A 481 4.83 6.93 -25.80
CA TYR A 481 5.80 6.18 -25.00
C TYR A 481 7.08 5.87 -25.79
N GLY A 482 8.24 6.10 -25.19
CA GLY A 482 9.55 5.97 -25.86
C GLY A 482 9.91 7.14 -26.79
N THR A 483 9.23 8.27 -26.67
CA THR A 483 9.54 9.49 -27.45
C THR A 483 9.70 10.69 -26.51
N VAL A 484 8.63 11.24 -25.99
CA VAL A 484 8.67 12.43 -25.12
C VAL A 484 9.38 12.16 -23.79
N ASP A 485 9.19 10.99 -23.22
CA ASP A 485 9.89 10.52 -22.03
C ASP A 485 11.39 10.32 -22.30
N PHE A 486 11.76 9.80 -23.46
CA PHE A 486 13.17 9.67 -23.88
C PHE A 486 13.82 11.05 -24.03
N ASP A 487 13.15 12.00 -24.70
CA ASP A 487 13.68 13.36 -24.86
C ASP A 487 13.92 14.05 -23.51
N ASP A 488 13.00 13.86 -22.54
CA ASP A 488 13.15 14.37 -21.17
C ASP A 488 14.36 13.75 -20.47
N LEU A 489 14.53 12.44 -20.55
CA LEU A 489 15.63 11.70 -19.93
C LEU A 489 16.99 12.17 -20.51
N MET A 490 17.09 12.33 -21.82
CA MET A 490 18.31 12.80 -22.47
C MET A 490 18.62 14.26 -22.07
N ALA A 491 17.62 15.14 -22.08
CA ALA A 491 17.79 16.52 -21.65
C ALA A 491 18.25 16.62 -20.19
N PHE A 492 17.70 15.76 -19.31
CA PHE A 492 18.11 15.71 -17.90
C PHE A 492 19.56 15.22 -17.77
N CYS A 493 19.96 14.19 -18.49
CA CYS A 493 21.32 13.66 -18.49
C CYS A 493 22.32 14.75 -18.91
N ASP A 494 22.06 15.43 -20.02
CA ASP A 494 22.91 16.52 -20.52
C ASP A 494 23.03 17.67 -19.52
N ALA A 495 21.92 18.06 -18.88
CA ALA A 495 21.91 19.10 -17.87
C ALA A 495 22.69 18.69 -16.61
N ALA A 496 22.63 17.43 -16.20
CA ALA A 496 23.40 16.90 -15.06
C ALA A 496 24.89 16.91 -15.34
N LEU A 497 25.31 16.46 -16.53
CA LEU A 497 26.71 16.51 -16.99
C LEU A 497 27.24 17.96 -17.06
N ALA A 498 26.41 18.90 -17.50
CA ALA A 498 26.76 20.31 -17.54
C ALA A 498 26.87 20.92 -16.13
N LYS A 499 26.00 20.55 -15.19
CA LYS A 499 26.01 21.02 -13.80
C LYS A 499 27.25 20.52 -13.04
N TYR A 500 27.68 19.28 -13.29
CA TYR A 500 28.83 18.67 -12.64
C TYR A 500 29.86 18.18 -13.68
N PRO A 501 30.84 19.03 -14.06
CA PRO A 501 31.93 18.64 -14.95
C PRO A 501 32.75 17.44 -14.44
N GLU A 502 32.64 17.11 -13.15
CA GLU A 502 33.25 15.94 -12.51
C GLU A 502 32.59 14.61 -12.90
N MET A 503 31.42 14.62 -13.49
CA MET A 503 30.83 13.44 -14.08
C MET A 503 31.65 13.01 -15.33
N ASP A 504 31.90 11.72 -15.42
CA ASP A 504 32.64 11.14 -16.54
C ASP A 504 31.66 10.61 -17.57
N ALA A 505 31.47 11.38 -18.67
CA ALA A 505 30.53 11.04 -19.71
C ALA A 505 30.94 9.76 -20.49
N ASP A 506 32.25 9.37 -20.47
CA ASP A 506 32.72 8.13 -21.08
C ASP A 506 32.44 6.90 -20.21
N ASN A 507 32.09 7.10 -18.95
CA ASN A 507 31.72 6.06 -17.97
C ASN A 507 30.33 6.33 -17.37
N LEU A 508 29.33 6.44 -18.24
CA LEU A 508 27.93 6.61 -17.89
C LEU A 508 27.19 5.28 -18.11
N PHE A 509 26.50 4.83 -17.07
CA PHE A 509 25.76 3.58 -17.02
C PHE A 509 24.27 3.88 -16.78
N GLU A 510 23.42 3.07 -17.37
CA GLU A 510 21.97 3.14 -17.21
C GLU A 510 21.48 1.90 -16.45
N THR A 511 20.44 2.10 -15.60
CA THR A 511 19.68 1.05 -14.91
C THR A 511 18.25 1.52 -14.63
N GLY A 512 17.35 0.57 -14.25
CA GLY A 512 15.98 0.90 -13.87
C GLY A 512 14.99 -0.23 -14.08
#